data_5b407f1a8a75fc32ce5097fd9bf10262
#
_entry.id   5b407f1a8a75fc32ce5097fd9bf10262
#
_cell.length_a   1.000
_cell.length_b   1.000
_cell.length_c   1.000
_cell.angle_alpha   90.00
_cell.angle_beta   90.00
_cell.angle_gamma   90.00
#
_symmetry.space_group_name_H-M   'P 1'
#
loop_
_entity.id
_entity.type
_entity.pdbx_description
1 polymer ?
#
loop_
_entity_poly.entity_id
_entity_poly.type
_entity_poly.pdbx_seq_one_letter_code
_entity_poly.pdbx_strand_id
1 'polypeptide(L)'
;MPEVMIIGAAKSATTNLFLQLCKHPRVFDWQRAELHGVHKEPSFFSVDENYAKGIDWYKHLYEGAAADELCIDASTSYSRWPQAPDAAARMAKHAPAAKIVYIVRHPVERAYSHYIHRYMRELYPGQPFRKTFEEHVREDPMCIDSSLYMRQIERYLNHYPRSSLHVMLTADYKRDPLGSLRGLCRFLEIDPDEAQIRGAAGGSVNVSQNHIANQVRRQITGRLTSIPLIGKLSRRMPRSWRDSAYKVISTTRFGRSTAKALTPPPIPDKVLDRYRAYFKGPNQELARFLGRDLSEWSRKPENAACRVTSASAP
;
A
#
# COMPACT_ATOMS: atom_id res chain seq x y z
N MET A 1 22.56 -8.40 -4.06
CA MET A 1 22.13 -6.97 -4.17
C MET A 1 20.85 -6.96 -4.95
N PRO A 2 19.74 -6.33 -4.50
CA PRO A 2 18.52 -6.34 -5.29
C PRO A 2 18.69 -5.69 -6.66
N GLU A 3 18.20 -6.37 -7.67
CA GLU A 3 18.15 -5.92 -9.06
C GLU A 3 16.85 -5.18 -9.37
N VAL A 4 15.83 -5.36 -8.53
CA VAL A 4 14.49 -4.78 -8.72
C VAL A 4 14.10 -3.94 -7.51
N MET A 5 13.69 -2.70 -7.76
CA MET A 5 13.25 -1.76 -6.73
C MET A 5 11.80 -1.35 -6.96
N ILE A 6 10.87 -1.85 -6.14
CA ILE A 6 9.48 -1.37 -6.12
C ILE A 6 9.41 -0.15 -5.20
N ILE A 7 9.61 1.02 -5.78
CA ILE A 7 9.79 2.28 -5.02
C ILE A 7 8.50 2.85 -4.42
N GLY A 8 7.35 2.31 -4.77
CA GLY A 8 6.05 2.82 -4.31
C GLY A 8 4.94 2.64 -5.36
N ALA A 9 3.86 3.41 -5.24
CA ALA A 9 3.56 4.35 -4.18
C ALA A 9 2.90 3.63 -2.99
N ALA A 10 3.19 4.09 -1.79
CA ALA A 10 2.49 3.57 -0.61
C ALA A 10 0.96 3.65 -0.82
N LYS A 11 0.22 2.59 -0.49
CA LYS A 11 -1.24 2.46 -0.67
C LYS A 11 -1.71 2.24 -2.12
N SER A 12 -0.82 1.79 -2.99
CA SER A 12 -1.09 1.48 -4.41
C SER A 12 -0.91 -0.01 -4.75
N ALA A 13 -1.21 -0.92 -3.82
CA ALA A 13 -1.13 -2.38 -3.97
C ALA A 13 0.29 -2.98 -4.08
N THR A 14 1.34 -2.25 -3.69
CA THR A 14 2.74 -2.73 -3.75
C THR A 14 2.96 -4.05 -3.02
N THR A 15 2.29 -4.28 -1.87
CA THR A 15 2.41 -5.54 -1.13
C THR A 15 1.84 -6.73 -1.91
N ASN A 16 0.70 -6.55 -2.57
CA ASN A 16 0.12 -7.60 -3.40
C ASN A 16 1.02 -7.87 -4.62
N LEU A 17 1.48 -6.82 -5.30
CA LEU A 17 2.40 -6.94 -6.43
C LEU A 17 3.66 -7.72 -6.06
N PHE A 18 4.31 -7.35 -4.96
CA PHE A 18 5.49 -8.03 -4.44
C PHE A 18 5.22 -9.51 -4.17
N LEU A 19 4.15 -9.82 -3.42
CA LEU A 19 3.79 -11.20 -3.09
C LEU A 19 3.42 -12.05 -4.31
N GLN A 20 2.91 -11.45 -5.39
CA GLN A 20 2.65 -12.19 -6.64
C GLN A 20 3.95 -12.43 -7.42
N LEU A 21 4.87 -11.45 -7.44
CA LEU A 21 6.19 -11.62 -8.05
C LEU A 21 7.02 -12.71 -7.36
N CYS A 22 7.00 -12.78 -6.03
CA CYS A 22 7.71 -13.83 -5.28
C CYS A 22 7.21 -15.26 -5.57
N LYS A 23 6.15 -15.43 -6.37
CA LYS A 23 5.69 -16.76 -6.83
C LYS A 23 6.35 -17.19 -8.14
N HIS A 24 7.01 -16.28 -8.81
CA HIS A 24 7.77 -16.58 -10.01
C HIS A 24 9.05 -17.33 -9.63
N PRO A 25 9.41 -18.46 -10.29
CA PRO A 25 10.56 -19.28 -9.91
C PRO A 25 11.90 -18.54 -10.00
N ARG A 26 12.00 -17.49 -10.85
CA ARG A 26 13.17 -16.64 -11.00
C ARG A 26 13.20 -15.47 -10.02
N VAL A 27 12.34 -15.44 -9.02
CA VAL A 27 12.30 -14.38 -7.99
C VAL A 27 12.59 -14.98 -6.63
N PHE A 28 13.58 -14.43 -5.97
CA PHE A 28 13.95 -14.83 -4.61
C PHE A 28 12.79 -14.62 -3.65
N ASP A 29 12.33 -15.70 -3.06
CA ASP A 29 11.30 -15.66 -2.04
C ASP A 29 11.95 -15.44 -0.67
N TRP A 30 11.92 -14.20 -0.19
CA TRP A 30 12.43 -13.80 1.10
C TRP A 30 11.84 -14.60 2.28
N GLN A 31 10.66 -15.24 2.12
CA GLN A 31 10.08 -16.11 3.15
C GLN A 31 10.86 -17.43 3.29
N ARG A 32 11.61 -17.82 2.26
CA ARG A 32 12.53 -18.97 2.31
C ARG A 32 13.83 -18.63 3.04
N ALA A 33 14.21 -17.38 3.06
CA ALA A 33 15.33 -16.93 3.86
C ALA A 33 14.81 -16.79 5.29
N GLU A 34 15.30 -17.59 6.21
CA GLU A 34 15.05 -17.48 7.66
C GLU A 34 15.63 -16.17 8.26
N LEU A 35 15.58 -15.10 7.47
CA LEU A 35 16.16 -13.81 7.77
C LEU A 35 15.29 -13.10 8.81
N HIS A 36 15.75 -13.23 10.01
CA HIS A 36 15.32 -12.58 11.24
C HIS A 36 14.70 -11.19 11.05
N GLY A 37 13.37 -11.12 10.93
CA GLY A 37 12.60 -9.89 11.07
C GLY A 37 12.71 -8.86 9.95
N VAL A 38 13.32 -9.20 8.80
CA VAL A 38 13.40 -8.27 7.66
C VAL A 38 12.12 -8.38 6.84
N HIS A 39 11.40 -7.27 6.83
CA HIS A 39 10.20 -7.11 6.04
C HIS A 39 10.56 -6.84 4.57
N LYS A 40 9.58 -7.00 3.68
CA LYS A 40 9.68 -6.63 2.25
C LYS A 40 10.16 -5.19 1.99
N GLU A 41 10.20 -4.35 3.01
CA GLU A 41 10.56 -2.93 2.98
C GLU A 41 11.75 -2.65 3.90
N PRO A 42 12.99 -3.01 3.55
CA PRO A 42 14.17 -2.68 4.35
C PRO A 42 14.38 -1.16 4.49
N SER A 43 13.84 -0.36 3.57
CA SER A 43 13.95 1.12 3.56
C SER A 43 15.40 1.62 3.66
N PHE A 44 16.35 0.83 3.14
CA PHE A 44 17.78 1.09 3.27
C PHE A 44 18.19 2.45 2.73
N PHE A 45 17.74 2.79 1.52
CA PHE A 45 18.15 4.04 0.86
C PHE A 45 17.39 5.28 1.36
N SER A 46 16.29 5.13 2.08
CA SER A 46 15.42 6.26 2.49
C SER A 46 15.47 6.59 3.98
N VAL A 47 16.03 5.72 4.80
CA VAL A 47 16.10 5.87 6.25
C VAL A 47 17.58 5.92 6.64
N ASP A 48 18.02 7.04 7.22
CA ASP A 48 19.43 7.30 7.51
C ASP A 48 20.01 6.25 8.47
N GLU A 49 19.26 5.84 9.48
CA GLU A 49 19.67 4.81 10.43
C GLU A 49 19.88 3.45 9.74
N ASN A 50 19.11 3.14 8.70
CA ASN A 50 19.31 1.92 7.94
C ASN A 50 20.49 2.05 6.97
N TYR A 51 20.64 3.21 6.32
CA TYR A 51 21.77 3.49 5.44
C TYR A 51 23.11 3.45 6.17
N ALA A 52 23.14 3.94 7.42
CA ALA A 52 24.32 3.92 8.27
C ALA A 52 24.81 2.51 8.66
N LYS A 53 23.96 1.47 8.53
CA LYS A 53 24.36 0.07 8.75
C LYS A 53 25.33 -0.45 7.66
N GLY A 54 25.46 0.29 6.56
CA GLY A 54 26.34 -0.05 5.46
C GLY A 54 25.76 -1.00 4.44
N ILE A 55 26.40 -1.01 3.26
CA ILE A 55 25.91 -1.80 2.10
C ILE A 55 26.01 -3.30 2.33
N ASP A 56 26.93 -3.77 3.15
CA ASP A 56 27.10 -5.19 3.41
C ASP A 56 25.96 -5.72 4.28
N TRP A 57 25.48 -4.93 5.24
CA TRP A 57 24.25 -5.25 5.96
C TRP A 57 23.05 -5.40 5.00
N TYR A 58 22.95 -4.51 4.03
CA TYR A 58 21.85 -4.54 3.06
C TYR A 58 21.94 -5.76 2.13
N LYS A 59 23.14 -6.12 1.67
CA LYS A 59 23.37 -7.32 0.86
C LYS A 59 23.04 -8.60 1.63
N HIS A 60 23.39 -8.64 2.93
CA HIS A 60 23.10 -9.78 3.80
C HIS A 60 21.60 -10.15 3.85
N LEU A 61 20.70 -9.18 3.65
CA LEU A 61 19.26 -9.43 3.61
C LEU A 61 18.83 -10.35 2.44
N TYR A 62 19.67 -10.52 1.46
CA TYR A 62 19.43 -11.31 0.24
C TYR A 62 20.38 -12.50 0.13
N GLU A 63 21.06 -12.87 1.20
CA GLU A 63 21.84 -14.10 1.25
C GLU A 63 20.91 -15.31 1.09
N GLY A 64 21.40 -16.31 0.36
CA GLY A 64 20.62 -17.50 0.01
C GLY A 64 19.81 -17.38 -1.28
N ALA A 65 19.83 -16.24 -1.96
CA ALA A 65 19.33 -16.14 -3.32
C ALA A 65 20.25 -16.91 -4.27
N ALA A 66 19.67 -17.73 -5.17
CA ALA A 66 20.43 -18.38 -6.24
C ALA A 66 20.94 -17.34 -7.25
N ALA A 67 22.00 -17.69 -7.97
CA ALA A 67 22.65 -16.76 -8.92
C ALA A 67 21.73 -16.27 -10.05
N ASP A 68 20.66 -17.03 -10.33
CA ASP A 68 19.69 -16.74 -11.36
C ASP A 68 18.35 -16.20 -10.82
N GLU A 69 18.22 -16.03 -9.50
CA GLU A 69 17.05 -15.43 -8.87
C GLU A 69 17.20 -13.90 -8.76
N LEU A 70 16.15 -13.16 -9.14
CA LEU A 70 16.05 -11.72 -8.95
C LEU A 70 15.68 -11.38 -7.51
N CYS A 71 16.47 -10.57 -6.85
CA CYS A 71 16.17 -10.01 -5.55
C CYS A 71 15.35 -8.71 -5.70
N ILE A 72 14.31 -8.56 -4.87
CA ILE A 72 13.39 -7.42 -4.92
C ILE A 72 13.41 -6.68 -3.57
N ASP A 73 13.65 -5.37 -3.60
CA ASP A 73 13.34 -4.46 -2.51
C ASP A 73 12.04 -3.72 -2.83
N ALA A 74 11.03 -3.83 -1.97
CA ALA A 74 9.73 -3.20 -2.19
C ALA A 74 9.44 -2.09 -1.17
N SER A 75 10.43 -1.26 -0.91
CA SER A 75 10.35 -0.15 0.05
C SER A 75 9.62 1.06 -0.52
N THR A 76 8.37 1.22 -0.11
CA THR A 76 7.52 2.33 -0.58
C THR A 76 7.96 3.71 -0.08
N SER A 77 8.92 3.77 0.84
CA SER A 77 9.55 4.99 1.32
C SER A 77 10.47 5.65 0.29
N TYR A 78 10.91 4.91 -0.72
CA TYR A 78 11.79 5.42 -1.76
C TYR A 78 11.13 6.49 -2.65
N SER A 79 9.80 6.52 -2.77
CA SER A 79 9.05 7.57 -3.47
C SER A 79 8.36 8.54 -2.51
N ARG A 80 9.07 9.00 -1.48
CA ARG A 80 8.56 9.96 -0.48
C ARG A 80 9.36 11.26 -0.46
N TRP A 81 9.70 11.80 -1.61
CA TRP A 81 10.25 13.15 -1.65
C TRP A 81 9.17 14.16 -1.22
N PRO A 82 9.49 15.16 -0.37
CA PRO A 82 10.80 15.56 0.11
C PRO A 82 11.33 14.85 1.37
N GLN A 83 10.59 13.94 2.01
CA GLN A 83 11.00 13.32 3.28
C GLN A 83 12.18 12.32 3.12
N ALA A 84 12.36 11.76 1.92
CA ALA A 84 13.51 10.91 1.57
C ALA A 84 14.26 11.49 0.37
N PRO A 85 14.94 12.63 0.52
CA PRO A 85 15.52 13.36 -0.61
C PRO A 85 16.64 12.60 -1.31
N ASP A 86 17.39 11.81 -0.55
CA ASP A 86 18.61 11.14 -1.04
C ASP A 86 18.36 9.73 -1.58
N ALA A 87 17.14 9.20 -1.46
CA ALA A 87 16.85 7.80 -1.78
C ALA A 87 17.26 7.41 -3.20
N ALA A 88 16.96 8.23 -4.21
CA ALA A 88 17.30 7.95 -5.60
C ALA A 88 18.84 8.01 -5.84
N ALA A 89 19.53 8.99 -5.28
CA ALA A 89 20.98 9.13 -5.41
C ALA A 89 21.73 7.99 -4.71
N ARG A 90 21.33 7.64 -3.48
CA ARG A 90 21.90 6.50 -2.73
C ARG A 90 21.67 5.19 -3.48
N MET A 91 20.48 4.99 -4.05
CA MET A 91 20.16 3.81 -4.82
C MET A 91 21.02 3.74 -6.09
N ALA A 92 21.17 4.83 -6.84
CA ALA A 92 21.99 4.87 -8.04
C ALA A 92 23.49 4.61 -7.75
N LYS A 93 23.97 5.09 -6.60
CA LYS A 93 25.37 4.84 -6.17
C LYS A 93 25.64 3.34 -5.98
N HIS A 94 24.71 2.58 -5.44
CA HIS A 94 24.93 1.18 -5.05
C HIS A 94 24.31 0.16 -6.02
N ALA A 95 23.28 0.56 -6.76
CA ALA A 95 22.54 -0.29 -7.71
C ALA A 95 22.26 0.45 -9.03
N PRO A 96 23.31 0.89 -9.78
CA PRO A 96 23.12 1.71 -10.98
C PRO A 96 22.38 1.01 -12.12
N ALA A 97 22.38 -0.33 -12.14
CA ALA A 97 21.67 -1.15 -13.12
C ALA A 97 20.28 -1.60 -12.66
N ALA A 98 19.80 -1.14 -11.49
CA ALA A 98 18.54 -1.61 -10.95
C ALA A 98 17.35 -1.24 -11.85
N LYS A 99 16.42 -2.18 -11.98
CA LYS A 99 15.10 -1.97 -12.61
C LYS A 99 14.14 -1.41 -11.57
N ILE A 100 13.54 -0.26 -11.90
CA ILE A 100 12.67 0.48 -10.99
C ILE A 100 11.21 0.25 -11.38
N VAL A 101 10.41 -0.21 -10.44
CA VAL A 101 8.97 -0.41 -10.59
C VAL A 101 8.22 0.59 -9.73
N TYR A 102 7.30 1.33 -10.34
CA TYR A 102 6.49 2.30 -9.65
C TYR A 102 5.01 2.07 -9.95
N ILE A 103 4.24 1.55 -8.99
CA ILE A 103 2.79 1.37 -9.15
C ILE A 103 2.05 2.53 -8.51
N VAL A 104 1.25 3.23 -9.32
CA VAL A 104 0.54 4.46 -8.95
C VAL A 104 -0.97 4.28 -8.98
N ARG A 105 -1.68 5.12 -8.26
CA ARG A 105 -3.14 5.05 -8.08
C ARG A 105 -3.74 6.44 -8.25
N HIS A 106 -5.07 6.53 -8.47
CA HIS A 106 -5.79 7.81 -8.38
C HIS A 106 -5.32 8.61 -7.15
N PRO A 107 -4.75 9.82 -7.32
CA PRO A 107 -3.97 10.49 -6.27
C PRO A 107 -4.78 10.79 -5.00
N VAL A 108 -6.04 11.21 -5.16
CA VAL A 108 -6.94 11.49 -4.02
C VAL A 108 -7.29 10.19 -3.27
N GLU A 109 -7.55 9.09 -4.00
CA GLU A 109 -7.80 7.80 -3.37
C GLU A 109 -6.58 7.26 -2.61
N ARG A 110 -5.39 7.44 -3.17
CA ARG A 110 -4.15 7.06 -2.51
C ARG A 110 -3.95 7.87 -1.23
N ALA A 111 -4.12 9.20 -1.31
CA ALA A 111 -3.98 10.10 -0.17
C ALA A 111 -4.98 9.75 0.95
N TYR A 112 -6.24 9.50 0.60
CA TYR A 112 -7.26 9.08 1.57
C TYR A 112 -6.95 7.72 2.20
N SER A 113 -6.48 6.76 1.40
CA SER A 113 -6.03 5.46 1.93
C SER A 113 -4.83 5.59 2.86
N HIS A 114 -3.94 6.58 2.62
CA HIS A 114 -2.81 6.90 3.50
C HIS A 114 -3.30 7.47 4.83
N TYR A 115 -4.19 8.46 4.80
CA TYR A 115 -4.82 9.03 5.98
C TYR A 115 -5.43 7.96 6.88
N ILE A 116 -6.27 7.07 6.30
CA ILE A 116 -6.87 5.97 7.07
C ILE A 116 -5.80 5.08 7.70
N HIS A 117 -4.78 4.71 6.93
CA HIS A 117 -3.72 3.83 7.40
C HIS A 117 -2.94 4.44 8.56
N ARG A 118 -2.47 5.68 8.40
CA ARG A 118 -1.73 6.37 9.44
C ARG A 118 -2.57 6.57 10.69
N TYR A 119 -3.79 7.04 10.52
CA TYR A 119 -4.69 7.26 11.63
C TYR A 119 -4.92 5.97 12.44
N MET A 120 -5.28 4.89 11.77
CA MET A 120 -5.70 3.65 12.45
C MET A 120 -4.53 2.80 12.95
N ARG A 121 -3.38 2.85 12.32
CA ARG A 121 -2.26 1.94 12.63
C ARG A 121 -1.10 2.61 13.33
N GLU A 122 -0.81 3.84 13.00
CA GLU A 122 0.41 4.51 13.46
C GLU A 122 0.10 5.52 14.57
N LEU A 123 -0.87 6.38 14.38
CA LEU A 123 -1.12 7.50 15.30
C LEU A 123 -2.10 7.17 16.42
N TYR A 124 -3.23 6.55 16.06
CA TYR A 124 -4.34 6.33 17.00
C TYR A 124 -4.93 4.91 16.85
N PRO A 125 -4.14 3.85 17.10
CA PRO A 125 -4.62 2.49 16.93
C PRO A 125 -5.81 2.21 17.84
N GLY A 126 -6.94 1.84 17.21
CA GLY A 126 -8.17 1.50 17.93
C GLY A 126 -8.95 2.67 18.51
N GLN A 127 -8.53 3.91 18.27
CA GLN A 127 -9.28 5.09 18.72
C GLN A 127 -10.29 5.57 17.65
N PRO A 128 -11.38 6.24 18.06
CA PRO A 128 -12.31 6.88 17.13
C PRO A 128 -11.63 7.93 16.26
N PHE A 129 -12.13 8.08 15.02
CA PHE A 129 -11.68 9.18 14.16
C PHE A 129 -12.09 10.54 14.75
N ARG A 130 -11.10 11.35 15.08
CA ARG A 130 -11.27 12.71 15.64
C ARG A 130 -10.81 13.80 14.69
N LYS A 131 -9.97 13.44 13.68
CA LYS A 131 -9.44 14.37 12.69
C LYS A 131 -10.03 14.06 11.33
N THR A 132 -10.42 15.10 10.62
CA THR A 132 -10.82 15.02 9.22
C THR A 132 -9.61 14.76 8.32
N PHE A 133 -9.87 14.38 7.08
CA PHE A 133 -8.82 14.25 6.06
C PHE A 133 -8.03 15.55 5.86
N GLU A 134 -8.71 16.71 5.87
CA GLU A 134 -8.07 18.02 5.71
C GLU A 134 -7.13 18.39 6.85
N GLU A 135 -7.57 18.16 8.08
CA GLU A 135 -6.74 18.39 9.27
C GLU A 135 -5.50 17.50 9.24
N HIS A 136 -5.68 16.24 8.86
CA HIS A 136 -4.56 15.29 8.72
C HIS A 136 -3.56 15.74 7.65
N VAL A 137 -4.04 16.16 6.47
CA VAL A 137 -3.15 16.63 5.39
C VAL A 137 -2.37 17.88 5.79
N ARG A 138 -2.94 18.77 6.59
CA ARG A 138 -2.22 19.96 7.11
C ARG A 138 -1.07 19.58 8.05
N GLU A 139 -1.26 18.54 8.85
CA GLU A 139 -0.24 18.05 9.79
C GLU A 139 0.78 17.14 9.13
N ASP A 140 0.38 16.40 8.11
CA ASP A 140 1.21 15.45 7.38
C ASP A 140 1.09 15.67 5.85
N PRO A 141 1.83 16.66 5.29
CA PRO A 141 1.82 16.94 3.86
C PRO A 141 2.25 15.75 2.99
N MET A 142 3.01 14.79 3.53
CA MET A 142 3.39 13.56 2.83
C MET A 142 2.17 12.80 2.32
N CYS A 143 1.02 12.99 2.97
CA CYS A 143 -0.25 12.43 2.52
C CYS A 143 -0.62 12.89 1.09
N ILE A 144 -0.18 14.06 0.66
CA ILE A 144 -0.39 14.62 -0.67
C ILE A 144 0.86 14.49 -1.54
N ASP A 145 2.04 14.81 -1.02
CA ASP A 145 3.32 14.84 -1.75
C ASP A 145 3.63 13.50 -2.41
N SER A 146 3.38 12.38 -1.72
CA SER A 146 3.56 11.04 -2.28
C SER A 146 2.59 10.72 -3.43
N SER A 147 1.62 11.58 -3.74
CA SER A 147 0.74 11.47 -4.91
C SER A 147 1.15 12.39 -6.07
N LEU A 148 2.19 13.19 -5.90
CA LEU A 148 2.81 13.99 -6.96
C LEU A 148 3.81 13.11 -7.72
N TYR A 149 3.27 12.18 -8.51
CA TYR A 149 4.05 11.07 -9.07
C TYR A 149 5.17 11.52 -10.00
N MET A 150 4.97 12.55 -10.83
CA MET A 150 6.05 13.05 -11.69
C MET A 150 7.23 13.58 -10.88
N ARG A 151 6.98 14.30 -9.78
CA ARG A 151 8.06 14.76 -8.89
C ARG A 151 8.88 13.60 -8.32
N GLN A 152 8.26 12.47 -8.04
CA GLN A 152 8.96 11.26 -7.59
C GLN A 152 9.75 10.64 -8.75
N ILE A 153 9.14 10.51 -9.92
CA ILE A 153 9.74 9.92 -11.13
C ILE A 153 10.98 10.70 -11.55
N GLU A 154 10.90 12.03 -11.62
CA GLU A 154 11.99 12.91 -12.03
C GLU A 154 13.25 12.72 -11.18
N ARG A 155 13.09 12.45 -9.87
CA ARG A 155 14.23 12.16 -8.98
C ARG A 155 15.02 10.94 -9.44
N TYR A 156 14.31 9.93 -9.95
CA TYR A 156 14.93 8.71 -10.48
C TYR A 156 15.50 8.91 -11.89
N LEU A 157 14.81 9.65 -12.74
CA LEU A 157 15.30 9.94 -14.09
C LEU A 157 16.57 10.80 -14.13
N ASN A 158 16.90 11.49 -13.04
CA ASN A 158 18.19 12.18 -12.90
C ASN A 158 19.36 11.20 -12.77
N HIS A 159 19.11 9.93 -12.48
CA HIS A 159 20.15 8.94 -12.20
C HIS A 159 20.03 7.68 -13.06
N TYR A 160 18.85 7.38 -13.58
CA TYR A 160 18.55 6.16 -14.31
C TYR A 160 17.94 6.48 -15.68
N PRO A 161 18.26 5.73 -16.73
CA PRO A 161 17.64 5.90 -18.02
C PRO A 161 16.14 5.55 -17.94
N ARG A 162 15.34 6.14 -18.84
CA ARG A 162 13.87 5.88 -18.91
C ARG A 162 13.56 4.39 -19.06
N SER A 163 14.42 3.64 -19.75
CA SER A 163 14.28 2.19 -19.94
C SER A 163 14.37 1.38 -18.65
N SER A 164 15.00 1.91 -17.60
CA SER A 164 15.08 1.26 -16.28
C SER A 164 13.84 1.49 -15.42
N LEU A 165 12.87 2.30 -15.87
CA LEU A 165 11.67 2.64 -15.10
C LEU A 165 10.40 2.09 -15.73
N HIS A 166 9.68 1.25 -14.99
CA HIS A 166 8.36 0.74 -15.34
C HIS A 166 7.29 1.33 -14.42
N VAL A 167 6.33 2.06 -15.01
CA VAL A 167 5.22 2.66 -14.25
C VAL A 167 3.94 1.90 -14.53
N MET A 168 3.27 1.42 -13.49
CA MET A 168 2.02 0.68 -13.56
C MET A 168 0.87 1.48 -12.94
N LEU A 169 -0.34 1.33 -13.46
CA LEU A 169 -1.54 1.85 -12.80
C LEU A 169 -2.21 0.76 -11.94
N THR A 170 -2.53 1.09 -10.70
CA THR A 170 -3.29 0.17 -9.82
C THR A 170 -4.62 -0.25 -10.42
N ALA A 171 -5.25 0.61 -11.23
CA ALA A 171 -6.51 0.31 -11.92
C ALA A 171 -6.33 -0.83 -12.93
N ASP A 172 -5.27 -0.79 -13.75
CA ASP A 172 -4.97 -1.84 -14.72
C ASP A 172 -4.60 -3.15 -14.03
N TYR A 173 -3.73 -3.06 -13.02
CA TYR A 173 -3.35 -4.23 -12.24
C TYR A 173 -4.55 -4.91 -11.57
N LYS A 174 -5.57 -4.14 -11.16
CA LYS A 174 -6.81 -4.71 -10.62
C LYS A 174 -7.72 -5.30 -11.69
N ARG A 175 -7.78 -4.67 -12.86
CA ARG A 175 -8.62 -5.12 -13.99
C ARG A 175 -8.09 -6.40 -14.61
N ASP A 176 -6.78 -6.46 -14.83
CA ASP A 176 -6.07 -7.60 -15.40
C ASP A 176 -4.76 -7.85 -14.63
N PRO A 177 -4.83 -8.57 -13.51
CA PRO A 177 -3.65 -8.85 -12.69
C PRO A 177 -2.60 -9.70 -13.43
N LEU A 178 -3.04 -10.72 -14.18
CA LEU A 178 -2.13 -11.63 -14.87
C LEU A 178 -1.43 -10.94 -16.05
N GLY A 179 -2.17 -10.22 -16.89
CA GLY A 179 -1.59 -9.46 -17.99
C GLY A 179 -0.62 -8.38 -17.50
N SER A 180 -0.95 -7.72 -16.40
CA SER A 180 -0.05 -6.73 -15.76
C SER A 180 1.24 -7.38 -15.24
N LEU A 181 1.16 -8.56 -14.61
CA LEU A 181 2.33 -9.31 -14.15
C LEU A 181 3.18 -9.80 -15.33
N ARG A 182 2.56 -10.34 -16.39
CA ARG A 182 3.28 -10.73 -17.60
C ARG A 182 4.02 -9.55 -18.25
N GLY A 183 3.38 -8.39 -18.30
CA GLY A 183 4.02 -7.14 -18.76
C GLY A 183 5.23 -6.76 -17.89
N LEU A 184 5.09 -6.89 -16.57
CA LEU A 184 6.17 -6.64 -15.64
C LEU A 184 7.30 -7.69 -15.79
N CYS A 185 7.00 -8.98 -15.95
CA CYS A 185 8.01 -10.02 -16.18
C CYS A 185 8.84 -9.73 -17.44
N ARG A 186 8.19 -9.29 -18.55
CA ARG A 186 8.93 -8.87 -19.76
C ARG A 186 9.88 -7.71 -19.47
N PHE A 187 9.45 -6.71 -18.70
CA PHE A 187 10.32 -5.61 -18.29
C PHE A 187 11.48 -6.10 -17.40
N LEU A 188 11.24 -7.06 -16.54
CA LEU A 188 12.26 -7.67 -15.67
C LEU A 188 13.15 -8.68 -16.40
N GLU A 189 12.84 -9.02 -17.66
CA GLU A 189 13.58 -10.01 -18.48
C GLU A 189 13.51 -11.43 -17.89
N ILE A 190 12.38 -11.77 -17.28
CA ILE A 190 12.04 -13.12 -16.83
C ILE A 190 10.83 -13.63 -17.58
N ASP A 191 10.62 -14.96 -17.59
CA ASP A 191 9.59 -15.60 -18.40
C ASP A 191 8.18 -15.13 -18.00
N PRO A 192 7.43 -14.45 -18.88
CA PRO A 192 6.08 -13.99 -18.57
C PRO A 192 5.07 -15.14 -18.44
N ASP A 193 5.33 -16.32 -18.99
CA ASP A 193 4.41 -17.44 -18.95
C ASP A 193 4.48 -18.20 -17.62
N GLU A 194 5.57 -18.03 -16.87
CA GLU A 194 5.69 -18.51 -15.50
C GLU A 194 5.02 -17.59 -14.47
N ALA A 195 4.52 -16.42 -14.88
CA ALA A 195 3.76 -15.54 -14.02
C ALA A 195 2.48 -16.25 -13.54
N GLN A 196 2.32 -16.37 -12.23
CA GLN A 196 1.19 -17.05 -11.62
C GLN A 196 0.43 -16.14 -10.69
N ILE A 197 -0.90 -16.24 -10.71
CA ILE A 197 -1.76 -15.66 -9.72
C ILE A 197 -2.30 -16.79 -8.85
N ARG A 198 -1.76 -16.93 -7.64
CA ARG A 198 -2.25 -17.90 -6.66
C ARG A 198 -2.93 -17.17 -5.49
N GLY A 199 -4.01 -17.77 -5.00
CA GLY A 199 -4.84 -17.19 -3.95
C GLY A 199 -5.84 -16.18 -4.51
N ALA A 200 -6.59 -15.52 -3.66
CA ALA A 200 -7.63 -14.55 -4.04
C ALA A 200 -7.02 -13.30 -4.71
N ALA A 201 -6.46 -13.46 -5.91
CA ALA A 201 -6.05 -12.32 -6.74
C ALA A 201 -7.25 -11.46 -7.15
N GLY A 202 -8.46 -12.06 -7.14
CA GLY A 202 -9.73 -11.37 -7.27
C GLY A 202 -10.31 -10.87 -5.95
N GLY A 203 -9.74 -11.26 -4.82
CA GLY A 203 -10.07 -10.63 -3.55
C GLY A 203 -9.61 -9.20 -3.64
N SER A 204 -10.54 -8.30 -3.93
CA SER A 204 -10.36 -6.86 -3.72
C SER A 204 -9.69 -6.68 -2.37
N VAL A 205 -8.39 -6.44 -2.40
CA VAL A 205 -7.66 -6.10 -1.19
C VAL A 205 -8.04 -4.64 -0.88
N ASN A 206 -9.29 -4.42 -0.53
CA ASN A 206 -9.70 -3.26 0.22
C ASN A 206 -9.15 -3.43 1.65
N VAL A 207 -7.81 -3.50 1.73
CA VAL A 207 -7.09 -3.67 3.00
C VAL A 207 -7.57 -2.66 4.02
N SER A 208 -7.93 -1.45 3.60
CA SER A 208 -8.45 -0.43 4.50
C SER A 208 -9.84 -0.77 5.02
N GLN A 209 -10.77 -1.24 4.19
CA GLN A 209 -12.12 -1.62 4.63
C GLN A 209 -12.10 -2.87 5.50
N ASN A 210 -11.35 -3.89 5.10
CA ASN A 210 -11.15 -5.08 5.92
C ASN A 210 -10.46 -4.75 7.24
N HIS A 211 -9.59 -3.75 7.24
CA HIS A 211 -8.90 -3.31 8.45
C HIS A 211 -9.83 -2.59 9.40
N ILE A 212 -10.69 -1.70 8.89
CA ILE A 212 -11.76 -1.04 9.66
C ILE A 212 -12.69 -2.10 10.25
N ALA A 213 -13.20 -3.01 9.44
CA ALA A 213 -14.07 -4.09 9.89
C ALA A 213 -13.41 -4.95 10.99
N ASN A 214 -12.15 -5.32 10.81
CA ASN A 214 -11.40 -6.08 11.81
C ASN A 214 -11.15 -5.28 13.10
N GLN A 215 -10.92 -3.97 13.01
CA GLN A 215 -10.79 -3.15 14.21
C GLN A 215 -12.12 -2.98 14.94
N VAL A 216 -13.22 -2.74 14.23
CA VAL A 216 -14.55 -2.72 14.80
C VAL A 216 -14.82 -4.04 15.53
N ARG A 217 -14.54 -5.16 14.88
CA ARG A 217 -14.67 -6.49 15.48
C ARG A 217 -13.83 -6.62 16.75
N ARG A 218 -12.55 -6.25 16.72
CA ARG A 218 -11.65 -6.31 17.89
C ARG A 218 -12.14 -5.45 19.05
N GLN A 219 -12.62 -4.25 18.78
CA GLN A 219 -13.14 -3.34 19.80
C GLN A 219 -14.43 -3.88 20.44
N ILE A 220 -15.36 -4.38 19.64
CA ILE A 220 -16.60 -4.99 20.13
C ILE A 220 -16.27 -6.22 20.97
N THR A 221 -15.47 -7.13 20.44
CA THR A 221 -15.12 -8.37 21.16
C THR A 221 -14.26 -8.09 22.40
N GLY A 222 -13.30 -7.15 22.31
CA GLY A 222 -12.44 -6.78 23.44
C GLY A 222 -13.22 -6.23 24.63
N ARG A 223 -14.17 -5.31 24.39
CA ARG A 223 -15.04 -4.76 25.45
C ARG A 223 -15.96 -5.83 26.07
N LEU A 224 -16.43 -6.78 25.29
CA LEU A 224 -17.24 -7.88 25.82
C LEU A 224 -16.43 -8.88 26.63
N THR A 225 -15.23 -9.23 26.14
CA THR A 225 -14.36 -10.19 26.81
C THR A 225 -13.64 -9.60 28.05
N SER A 226 -13.64 -8.26 28.22
CA SER A 226 -13.18 -7.63 29.45
C SER A 226 -14.10 -7.88 30.65
N ILE A 227 -15.37 -8.29 30.41
CA ILE A 227 -16.27 -8.77 31.45
C ILE A 227 -15.84 -10.19 31.83
N PRO A 228 -15.43 -10.46 33.10
CA PRO A 228 -14.77 -11.72 33.47
C PRO A 228 -15.55 -12.98 33.11
N LEU A 229 -16.86 -12.94 33.26
CA LEU A 229 -17.74 -14.08 32.96
C LEU A 229 -17.83 -14.35 31.44
N ILE A 230 -17.99 -13.29 30.64
CA ILE A 230 -18.05 -13.37 29.19
C ILE A 230 -16.69 -13.77 28.60
N GLY A 231 -15.61 -13.26 29.16
CA GLY A 231 -14.25 -13.60 28.74
C GLY A 231 -13.90 -15.08 28.94
N LYS A 232 -14.32 -15.68 30.10
CA LYS A 232 -14.16 -17.11 30.34
C LYS A 232 -15.02 -17.96 29.38
N LEU A 233 -16.25 -17.57 29.14
CA LEU A 233 -17.16 -18.27 28.25
C LEU A 233 -16.70 -18.20 26.78
N SER A 234 -16.29 -17.02 26.32
CA SER A 234 -15.85 -16.80 24.93
C SER A 234 -14.60 -17.61 24.55
N ARG A 235 -13.69 -17.88 25.48
CA ARG A 235 -12.52 -18.72 25.23
C ARG A 235 -12.86 -20.19 24.98
N ARG A 236 -13.99 -20.67 25.50
CA ARG A 236 -14.48 -22.04 25.32
C ARG A 236 -15.42 -22.20 24.12
N MET A 237 -15.90 -21.11 23.55
CA MET A 237 -16.82 -21.12 22.41
C MET A 237 -16.11 -21.45 21.08
N PRO A 238 -16.72 -22.28 20.21
CA PRO A 238 -16.28 -22.48 18.83
C PRO A 238 -16.23 -21.15 18.05
N ARG A 239 -15.34 -21.07 17.03
CA ARG A 239 -15.21 -19.87 16.19
C ARG A 239 -16.52 -19.45 15.54
N SER A 240 -17.30 -20.41 15.01
CA SER A 240 -18.59 -20.18 14.38
C SER A 240 -19.59 -19.48 15.29
N TRP A 241 -19.64 -19.86 16.56
CA TRP A 241 -20.53 -19.25 17.56
C TRP A 241 -20.10 -17.83 17.91
N ARG A 242 -18.79 -17.59 18.00
CA ARG A 242 -18.25 -16.23 18.21
C ARG A 242 -18.56 -15.32 17.03
N ASP A 243 -18.52 -15.85 15.80
CA ASP A 243 -18.83 -15.10 14.59
C ASP A 243 -20.34 -14.77 14.51
N SER A 244 -21.22 -15.72 14.90
CA SER A 244 -22.66 -15.48 14.99
C SER A 244 -23.00 -14.46 16.07
N ALA A 245 -22.40 -14.57 17.26
CA ALA A 245 -22.58 -13.60 18.33
C ALA A 245 -22.12 -12.19 17.91
N TYR A 246 -20.96 -12.09 17.20
CA TYR A 246 -20.49 -10.82 16.65
C TYR A 246 -21.49 -10.21 15.66
N LYS A 247 -22.06 -11.01 14.75
CA LYS A 247 -23.08 -10.54 13.80
C LYS A 247 -24.29 -9.93 14.53
N VAL A 248 -24.81 -10.61 15.55
CA VAL A 248 -25.93 -10.09 16.34
C VAL A 248 -25.56 -8.80 17.06
N ILE A 249 -24.38 -8.76 17.73
CA ILE A 249 -23.96 -7.60 18.49
C ILE A 249 -23.67 -6.41 17.58
N SER A 250 -23.13 -6.63 16.38
CA SER A 250 -22.88 -5.57 15.40
C SER A 250 -24.14 -4.83 14.96
N THR A 251 -25.31 -5.49 15.02
CA THR A 251 -26.61 -4.88 14.69
C THR A 251 -27.23 -4.09 15.85
N THR A 252 -26.69 -4.24 17.06
CA THR A 252 -27.17 -3.49 18.23
C THR A 252 -26.80 -2.01 18.15
N ARG A 253 -27.45 -1.17 18.98
CA ARG A 253 -27.11 0.26 19.12
C ARG A 253 -25.63 0.46 19.49
N PHE A 254 -25.10 -0.40 20.37
CA PHE A 254 -23.69 -0.40 20.78
C PHE A 254 -22.74 -0.74 19.60
N GLY A 255 -23.04 -1.82 18.88
CA GLY A 255 -22.22 -2.22 17.72
C GLY A 255 -22.21 -1.16 16.62
N ARG A 256 -23.36 -0.60 16.29
CA ARG A 256 -23.49 0.48 15.30
C ARG A 256 -22.76 1.77 15.76
N SER A 257 -22.87 2.15 17.02
CA SER A 257 -22.14 3.31 17.56
C SER A 257 -20.63 3.11 17.50
N THR A 258 -20.14 1.92 17.86
CA THR A 258 -18.71 1.57 17.76
C THR A 258 -18.23 1.57 16.31
N ALA A 259 -19.00 0.98 15.40
CA ALA A 259 -18.66 1.00 13.98
C ALA A 259 -18.60 2.43 13.43
N LYS A 260 -19.59 3.27 13.74
CA LYS A 260 -19.62 4.68 13.35
C LYS A 260 -18.41 5.45 13.87
N ALA A 261 -18.03 5.24 15.13
CA ALA A 261 -16.88 5.93 15.74
C ALA A 261 -15.53 5.53 15.11
N LEU A 262 -15.40 4.28 14.64
CA LEU A 262 -14.19 3.76 14.00
C LEU A 262 -14.21 3.90 12.47
N THR A 263 -15.30 4.40 11.89
CA THR A 263 -15.39 4.66 10.45
C THR A 263 -14.81 6.05 10.18
N PRO A 264 -13.87 6.17 9.22
CA PRO A 264 -13.33 7.46 8.86
C PRO A 264 -14.43 8.37 8.32
N PRO A 265 -14.45 9.66 8.70
CA PRO A 265 -15.40 10.59 8.15
C PRO A 265 -15.22 10.69 6.62
N PRO A 266 -16.33 10.77 5.85
CA PRO A 266 -16.24 10.96 4.40
C PRO A 266 -15.57 12.28 4.10
N ILE A 267 -14.84 12.35 2.98
CA ILE A 267 -14.30 13.61 2.49
C ILE A 267 -15.46 14.44 1.94
N PRO A 268 -15.69 15.67 2.41
CA PRO A 268 -16.70 16.55 1.85
C PRO A 268 -16.44 16.82 0.35
N ASP A 269 -17.50 16.92 -0.46
CA ASP A 269 -17.38 17.16 -1.91
C ASP A 269 -16.50 18.39 -2.24
N LYS A 270 -16.66 19.47 -1.51
CA LYS A 270 -15.83 20.69 -1.68
C LYS A 270 -14.34 20.42 -1.49
N VAL A 271 -13.98 19.56 -0.55
CA VAL A 271 -12.59 19.17 -0.29
C VAL A 271 -12.07 18.25 -1.40
N LEU A 272 -12.90 17.31 -1.84
CA LEU A 272 -12.59 16.46 -3.00
C LEU A 272 -12.34 17.29 -4.25
N ASP A 273 -13.21 18.24 -4.56
CA ASP A 273 -13.09 19.11 -5.74
C ASP A 273 -11.81 19.94 -5.69
N ARG A 274 -11.44 20.46 -4.51
CA ARG A 274 -10.17 21.18 -4.31
C ARG A 274 -8.95 20.31 -4.61
N TYR A 275 -8.90 19.09 -4.09
CA TYR A 275 -7.76 18.20 -4.36
C TYR A 275 -7.76 17.67 -5.79
N ARG A 276 -8.91 17.49 -6.43
CA ARG A 276 -8.99 17.16 -7.86
C ARG A 276 -8.44 18.29 -8.72
N ALA A 277 -8.80 19.52 -8.41
CA ALA A 277 -8.23 20.70 -9.07
C ALA A 277 -6.72 20.80 -8.85
N TYR A 278 -6.25 20.55 -7.63
CA TYR A 278 -4.83 20.54 -7.29
C TYR A 278 -4.03 19.49 -8.09
N PHE A 279 -4.56 18.29 -8.25
CA PHE A 279 -3.88 17.23 -8.98
C PHE A 279 -4.07 17.30 -10.50
N LYS A 280 -4.88 18.20 -11.03
CA LYS A 280 -5.15 18.30 -12.49
C LYS A 280 -3.87 18.45 -13.31
N GLY A 281 -3.03 19.43 -12.97
CA GLY A 281 -1.74 19.67 -13.64
C GLY A 281 -0.78 18.47 -13.50
N PRO A 282 -0.47 18.02 -12.29
CA PRO A 282 0.36 16.84 -12.05
C PRO A 282 -0.11 15.55 -12.76
N ASN A 283 -1.43 15.34 -12.85
CA ASN A 283 -1.99 14.21 -13.60
C ASN A 283 -1.78 14.34 -15.11
N GLN A 284 -1.88 15.55 -15.65
CA GLN A 284 -1.61 15.81 -17.07
C GLN A 284 -0.13 15.60 -17.42
N GLU A 285 0.78 15.98 -16.53
CA GLU A 285 2.21 15.72 -16.68
C GLU A 285 2.50 14.22 -16.71
N LEU A 286 1.93 13.47 -15.76
CA LEU A 286 2.05 12.02 -15.73
C LEU A 286 1.43 11.37 -16.97
N ALA A 287 0.26 11.84 -17.43
CA ALA A 287 -0.41 11.34 -18.64
C ALA A 287 0.50 11.49 -19.88
N ARG A 288 1.12 12.66 -20.06
CA ARG A 288 2.08 12.92 -21.14
C ARG A 288 3.31 12.00 -21.03
N PHE A 289 3.86 11.87 -19.84
CA PHE A 289 5.03 10.99 -19.59
C PHE A 289 4.74 9.52 -19.91
N LEU A 290 3.52 9.04 -19.62
CA LEU A 290 3.09 7.67 -19.88
C LEU A 290 2.59 7.45 -21.32
N GLY A 291 2.35 8.51 -22.10
CA GLY A 291 1.67 8.43 -23.39
C GLY A 291 0.24 7.90 -23.28
N ARG A 292 -0.46 8.23 -22.18
CA ARG A 292 -1.74 7.62 -21.81
C ARG A 292 -2.73 8.63 -21.26
N ASP A 293 -4.01 8.44 -21.60
CA ASP A 293 -5.10 9.23 -20.99
C ASP A 293 -5.33 8.84 -19.52
N LEU A 294 -5.31 9.84 -18.65
CA LEU A 294 -5.64 9.76 -17.23
C LEU A 294 -6.82 10.69 -16.88
N SER A 295 -7.64 11.08 -17.84
CA SER A 295 -8.79 11.98 -17.64
C SER A 295 -9.79 11.42 -16.62
N GLU A 296 -9.87 10.10 -16.48
CA GLU A 296 -10.67 9.43 -15.45
C GLU A 296 -10.29 9.87 -14.01
N TRP A 297 -9.03 10.29 -13.78
CA TRP A 297 -8.59 10.80 -12.47
C TRP A 297 -9.12 12.20 -12.17
N SER A 298 -9.72 12.87 -13.13
CA SER A 298 -10.45 14.13 -12.93
C SER A 298 -11.91 13.92 -12.53
N ARG A 299 -12.44 12.69 -12.66
CA ARG A 299 -13.81 12.35 -12.25
C ARG A 299 -13.89 12.11 -10.73
N LYS A 300 -15.10 12.17 -10.18
CA LYS A 300 -15.28 11.74 -8.77
C LYS A 300 -14.88 10.27 -8.66
N PRO A 301 -14.08 9.90 -7.64
CA PRO A 301 -13.71 8.51 -7.44
C PRO A 301 -14.97 7.66 -7.29
N GLU A 302 -15.14 6.66 -8.16
CA GLU A 302 -16.29 5.74 -8.11
C GLU A 302 -16.26 4.84 -6.87
N ASN A 303 -15.09 4.67 -6.28
CA ASN A 303 -14.89 3.76 -5.17
C ASN A 303 -15.41 4.33 -3.85
N ALA A 304 -16.32 3.59 -3.25
CA ALA A 304 -16.92 3.73 -1.93
C ALA A 304 -15.94 3.96 -0.75
N ALA A 305 -14.64 3.94 -0.98
CA ALA A 305 -13.64 4.29 0.05
C ALA A 305 -13.68 5.78 0.41
N CYS A 306 -14.10 6.66 -0.52
CA CYS A 306 -14.40 8.05 -0.21
C CYS A 306 -15.87 8.26 0.21
N ARG A 307 -16.74 7.28 -0.05
CA ARG A 307 -18.11 7.20 0.44
C ARG A 307 -18.19 5.97 1.32
N VAL A 308 -18.13 6.14 2.61
CA VAL A 308 -18.65 5.12 3.52
C VAL A 308 -20.17 5.22 3.40
N THR A 309 -20.71 4.56 2.40
CA THR A 309 -22.13 4.32 2.37
C THR A 309 -22.47 3.50 3.60
N SER A 310 -23.47 3.95 4.33
CA SER A 310 -24.19 3.22 5.35
C SER A 310 -24.96 2.01 4.74
N ALA A 311 -24.42 1.43 3.68
CA ALA A 311 -25.05 0.34 2.96
C ALA A 311 -24.48 -0.98 3.47
N SER A 312 -25.38 -1.72 4.06
CA SER A 312 -25.36 -3.18 4.28
C SER A 312 -24.20 -3.72 5.11
N ALA A 313 -24.44 -3.74 6.42
CA ALA A 313 -24.11 -4.95 7.14
C ALA A 313 -24.97 -6.09 6.53
N PRO A 314 -24.37 -7.19 6.06
CA PRO A 314 -25.14 -8.38 5.73
C PRO A 314 -25.79 -8.97 6.95
#